data_f82a428e0c900cc7004cc94c809d6bcd
#
_entry.id   f82a428e0c900cc7004cc94c809d6bcd
#
_cell.length_a   1.000
_cell.length_b   1.000
_cell.length_c   1.000
_cell.angle_alpha   90.00
_cell.angle_beta   90.00
_cell.angle_gamma   90.00
#
_symmetry.space_group_name_H-M   'P 1'
#
loop_
_entity.id
_entity.type
_entity.pdbx_description
1 polymer ?
#
loop_
_entity_poly.entity_id
_entity_poly.type
_entity_poly.pdbx_seq_one_letter_code
_entity_poly.pdbx_strand_id
1 'polypeptide(L)'
;MIFEQKRFFDLTAYRLGRFYDATNLAVYFFSLPNIYIDSAQSSMQKKFKEIAIKDKPEICLLTHYHEDHSGNAPLLKSFFKTKIAAHKKSANYLKKQFKMLPYEKIIWGKLKPFEPDLYYDKEVFDVEGHKFKIINTPGHSEDSVCILDIDRGWLFSGDLYISSKPKYLRTDENIYEILESLKTVSKLEFEVLFCSHKGILEKSPKKLINAKIEYIESMIYNVKKLYKEGFPPKKIRDALLGKEGLTSYLTYLDFCKMNFINSILK
;
A
#
# COMPACT_ATOMS: atom_id res chain seq x y z
N MET A 1 -14.02 14.89 -6.19
CA MET A 1 -14.18 13.73 -5.28
C MET A 1 -14.40 12.49 -6.13
N ILE A 2 -13.61 11.44 -5.88
CA ILE A 2 -13.73 10.14 -6.54
C ILE A 2 -14.44 9.21 -5.57
N PHE A 3 -15.46 8.53 -6.06
CA PHE A 3 -16.12 7.42 -5.40
C PHE A 3 -16.49 6.39 -6.45
N GLU A 4 -15.90 5.22 -6.35
CA GLU A 4 -16.22 4.06 -7.18
C GLU A 4 -16.42 2.85 -6.28
N GLN A 5 -17.28 1.94 -6.70
CA GLN A 5 -17.44 0.64 -6.06
C GLN A 5 -17.48 -0.45 -7.13
N LYS A 6 -16.78 -1.55 -6.88
CA LYS A 6 -16.84 -2.75 -7.73
C LYS A 6 -17.10 -3.95 -6.84
N ARG A 7 -18.13 -4.71 -7.15
CA ARG A 7 -18.43 -5.97 -6.46
C ARG A 7 -17.70 -7.12 -7.14
N PHE A 8 -17.15 -8.01 -6.32
CA PHE A 8 -16.47 -9.22 -6.72
C PHE A 8 -16.84 -10.34 -5.75
N PHE A 9 -17.73 -11.22 -6.15
CA PHE A 9 -18.41 -12.21 -5.27
C PHE A 9 -19.07 -11.49 -4.07
N ASP A 10 -18.66 -11.82 -2.84
CA ASP A 10 -19.12 -11.17 -1.60
C ASP A 10 -18.23 -10.01 -1.14
N LEU A 11 -17.13 -9.74 -1.86
CA LEU A 11 -16.28 -8.59 -1.63
C LEU A 11 -16.76 -7.37 -2.40
N THR A 12 -16.70 -6.19 -1.78
CA THR A 12 -16.82 -4.90 -2.46
C THR A 12 -15.53 -4.11 -2.33
N ALA A 13 -14.94 -3.75 -3.48
CA ALA A 13 -13.82 -2.82 -3.54
C ALA A 13 -14.37 -1.40 -3.65
N TYR A 14 -14.06 -0.54 -2.69
CA TYR A 14 -14.41 0.87 -2.66
C TYR A 14 -13.18 1.72 -2.95
N ARG A 15 -13.28 2.59 -3.97
CA ARG A 15 -12.24 3.56 -4.30
C ARG A 15 -12.64 4.95 -3.85
N LEU A 16 -11.81 5.56 -3.02
CA LEU A 16 -12.04 6.90 -2.49
C LEU A 16 -10.90 7.84 -2.84
N GLY A 17 -11.23 9.05 -3.29
CA GLY A 17 -10.25 10.09 -3.59
C GLY A 17 -10.82 11.50 -3.46
N ARG A 18 -10.03 12.42 -2.88
CA ARG A 18 -10.45 13.81 -2.71
C ARG A 18 -10.41 14.59 -4.02
N PHE A 19 -9.46 14.30 -4.90
CA PHE A 19 -9.24 15.02 -6.14
C PHE A 19 -9.54 14.15 -7.36
N TYR A 20 -9.73 14.77 -8.53
CA TYR A 20 -9.89 14.03 -9.79
C TYR A 20 -8.62 13.22 -10.12
N ASP A 21 -8.83 12.10 -10.76
CA ASP A 21 -7.83 11.07 -11.01
C ASP A 21 -6.80 11.49 -12.06
N ALA A 22 -5.82 12.27 -11.65
CA ALA A 22 -4.64 12.51 -12.47
C ALA A 22 -3.50 11.52 -12.17
N THR A 23 -3.54 10.82 -11.02
CA THR A 23 -2.49 9.92 -10.53
C THR A 23 -3.05 9.06 -9.39
N ASN A 24 -2.26 8.25 -8.72
CA ASN A 24 -2.66 7.39 -7.60
C ASN A 24 -3.13 8.16 -6.34
N LEU A 25 -3.96 9.21 -6.50
CA LEU A 25 -4.52 10.03 -5.42
C LEU A 25 -5.84 9.49 -4.86
N ALA A 26 -6.25 8.32 -5.31
CA ALA A 26 -7.40 7.59 -4.79
C ALA A 26 -6.95 6.17 -4.43
N VAL A 27 -7.45 5.69 -3.30
CA VAL A 27 -7.07 4.39 -2.75
C VAL A 27 -8.29 3.50 -2.63
N TYR A 28 -8.08 2.21 -2.85
CA TYR A 28 -9.07 1.17 -2.59
C TYR A 28 -8.91 0.66 -1.16
N PHE A 29 -10.04 0.45 -0.49
CA PHE A 29 -10.16 -0.48 0.63
C PHE A 29 -11.18 -1.55 0.27
N PHE A 30 -11.12 -2.69 0.92
CA PHE A 30 -11.94 -3.82 0.54
C PHE A 30 -12.83 -4.23 1.70
N SER A 31 -14.11 -4.47 1.38
CA SER A 31 -15.15 -4.87 2.32
C SER A 31 -15.60 -6.29 2.00
N LEU A 32 -15.41 -7.18 2.95
CA LEU A 32 -16.00 -8.51 3.05
C LEU A 32 -17.10 -8.48 4.13
N PRO A 33 -17.98 -9.47 4.24
CA PRO A 33 -18.90 -9.53 5.35
C PRO A 33 -18.19 -9.41 6.70
N ASN A 34 -18.53 -8.38 7.48
CA ASN A 34 -17.95 -8.01 8.78
C ASN A 34 -16.45 -7.64 8.79
N ILE A 35 -15.73 -7.71 7.64
CA ILE A 35 -14.28 -7.51 7.58
C ILE A 35 -13.94 -6.39 6.61
N TYR A 36 -13.09 -5.45 7.05
CA TYR A 36 -12.42 -4.51 6.17
C TYR A 36 -10.93 -4.85 6.02
N ILE A 37 -10.40 -4.70 4.80
CA ILE A 37 -8.97 -4.64 4.55
C ILE A 37 -8.64 -3.19 4.21
N ASP A 38 -7.87 -2.54 5.06
CA ASP A 38 -7.59 -1.12 5.11
C ASP A 38 -8.82 -0.23 5.38
N SER A 39 -8.63 1.06 5.57
CA SER A 39 -9.67 2.00 5.99
C SER A 39 -9.67 3.32 5.22
N ALA A 40 -8.96 3.39 4.11
CA ALA A 40 -8.82 4.59 3.29
C ALA A 40 -8.37 5.85 4.06
N GLN A 41 -8.23 6.95 3.35
CA GLN A 41 -7.76 8.23 3.87
C GLN A 41 -8.81 9.02 4.66
N SER A 42 -8.38 9.74 5.69
CA SER A 42 -9.26 10.55 6.53
C SER A 42 -9.84 11.78 5.83
N SER A 43 -9.24 12.23 4.72
CA SER A 43 -9.81 13.31 3.89
C SER A 43 -11.16 12.93 3.26
N MET A 44 -11.47 11.63 3.19
CA MET A 44 -12.73 11.07 2.68
C MET A 44 -13.63 10.50 3.79
N GLN A 45 -13.39 10.87 5.05
CA GLN A 45 -14.06 10.32 6.23
C GLN A 45 -15.59 10.35 6.15
N LYS A 46 -16.18 11.43 5.61
CA LYS A 46 -17.64 11.52 5.49
C LYS A 46 -18.18 10.38 4.63
N LYS A 47 -17.61 10.20 3.44
CA LYS A 47 -18.03 9.12 2.52
C LYS A 47 -17.73 7.74 3.06
N PHE A 48 -16.56 7.56 3.67
CA PHE A 48 -16.20 6.33 4.34
C PHE A 48 -17.20 5.96 5.44
N LYS A 49 -17.61 6.94 6.28
CA LYS A 49 -18.61 6.72 7.33
C LYS A 49 -19.96 6.25 6.78
N GLU A 50 -20.43 6.85 5.67
CA GLU A 50 -21.68 6.43 4.99
C GLU A 50 -21.62 4.96 4.56
N ILE A 51 -20.46 4.50 4.09
CA ILE A 51 -20.22 3.09 3.70
C ILE A 51 -20.21 2.21 4.95
N ALA A 52 -19.43 2.57 5.96
CA ALA A 52 -19.28 1.76 7.19
C ALA A 52 -20.59 1.60 7.98
N ILE A 53 -21.51 2.58 7.91
CA ILE A 53 -22.87 2.45 8.49
C ILE A 53 -23.65 1.30 7.82
N LYS A 54 -23.45 1.06 6.54
CA LYS A 54 -24.13 -0.01 5.78
C LYS A 54 -23.45 -1.34 6.00
N ASP A 55 -22.13 -1.36 5.90
CA ASP A 55 -21.32 -2.58 5.93
C ASP A 55 -21.11 -3.15 7.33
N LYS A 56 -21.09 -2.27 8.36
CA LYS A 56 -20.94 -2.62 9.80
C LYS A 56 -19.76 -3.54 10.08
N PRO A 57 -18.52 -3.16 9.71
CA PRO A 57 -17.36 -4.03 9.91
C PRO A 57 -17.08 -4.28 11.39
N GLU A 58 -16.87 -5.53 11.77
CA GLU A 58 -16.51 -5.94 13.13
C GLU A 58 -15.00 -5.89 13.35
N ILE A 59 -14.24 -6.14 12.26
CA ILE A 59 -12.78 -6.07 12.26
C ILE A 59 -12.25 -5.38 11.01
N CYS A 60 -11.13 -4.65 11.16
CA CYS A 60 -10.36 -4.07 10.07
C CYS A 60 -8.91 -4.55 10.15
N LEU A 61 -8.45 -5.18 9.09
CA LEU A 61 -7.07 -5.66 8.94
C LEU A 61 -6.27 -4.60 8.16
N LEU A 62 -5.27 -3.99 8.77
CA LEU A 62 -4.43 -2.98 8.14
C LEU A 62 -3.23 -3.63 7.44
N THR A 63 -2.98 -3.27 6.19
CA THR A 63 -1.80 -3.72 5.44
C THR A 63 -0.54 -3.01 5.92
N HIS A 64 -0.63 -1.73 6.29
CA HIS A 64 0.46 -0.93 6.87
C HIS A 64 -0.07 0.38 7.47
N TYR A 65 0.81 1.19 8.08
CA TYR A 65 0.43 2.36 8.88
C TYR A 65 0.07 3.62 8.05
N HIS A 66 0.41 3.71 6.77
CA HIS A 66 0.23 4.94 6.00
C HIS A 66 -1.21 5.47 6.05
N GLU A 67 -1.34 6.79 5.95
CA GLU A 67 -2.57 7.53 6.20
C GLU A 67 -3.68 7.26 5.18
N ASP A 68 -3.36 6.80 4.01
CA ASP A 68 -4.33 6.39 2.99
C ASP A 68 -4.84 4.95 3.20
N HIS A 69 -4.22 4.19 4.09
CA HIS A 69 -4.63 2.84 4.49
C HIS A 69 -5.25 2.82 5.89
N SER A 70 -4.68 3.55 6.83
CA SER A 70 -5.11 3.57 8.23
C SER A 70 -5.95 4.80 8.63
N GLY A 71 -6.20 5.72 7.70
CA GLY A 71 -6.73 7.06 7.96
C GLY A 71 -8.08 7.12 8.68
N ASN A 72 -8.97 6.16 8.43
CA ASN A 72 -10.26 6.08 9.11
C ASN A 72 -10.33 4.98 10.18
N ALA A 73 -9.24 4.28 10.48
CA ALA A 73 -9.22 3.31 11.57
C ALA A 73 -9.60 3.92 12.94
N PRO A 74 -9.20 5.17 13.30
CA PRO A 74 -9.69 5.82 14.50
C PRO A 74 -11.22 6.00 14.55
N LEU A 75 -11.85 6.28 13.41
CA LEU A 75 -13.30 6.37 13.30
C LEU A 75 -13.97 5.01 13.49
N LEU A 76 -13.44 3.97 12.82
CA LEU A 76 -13.92 2.60 12.97
C LEU A 76 -13.90 2.17 14.44
N LYS A 77 -12.77 2.36 15.09
CA LYS A 77 -12.58 2.00 16.51
C LYS A 77 -13.52 2.78 17.44
N SER A 78 -13.56 4.10 17.31
CA SER A 78 -14.29 4.95 18.27
C SER A 78 -15.80 4.92 18.07
N PHE A 79 -16.28 4.97 16.82
CA PHE A 79 -17.69 5.10 16.49
C PHE A 79 -18.37 3.74 16.27
N PHE A 80 -17.72 2.82 15.54
CA PHE A 80 -18.32 1.52 15.17
C PHE A 80 -17.92 0.40 16.12
N LYS A 81 -16.93 0.62 17.01
CA LYS A 81 -16.35 -0.41 17.88
C LYS A 81 -15.68 -1.55 17.11
N THR A 82 -15.32 -1.30 15.87
CA THR A 82 -14.57 -2.22 15.02
C THR A 82 -13.21 -2.49 15.65
N LYS A 83 -12.81 -3.75 15.76
CA LYS A 83 -11.46 -4.13 16.18
C LYS A 83 -10.46 -3.84 15.08
N ILE A 84 -9.33 -3.26 15.40
CA ILE A 84 -8.26 -2.96 14.42
C ILE A 84 -7.11 -3.92 14.66
N ALA A 85 -6.75 -4.67 13.63
CA ALA A 85 -5.58 -5.54 13.61
C ALA A 85 -4.48 -4.94 12.71
N ALA A 86 -3.22 -4.97 13.17
CA ALA A 86 -2.09 -4.41 12.44
C ALA A 86 -0.79 -5.16 12.74
N HIS A 87 0.25 -4.91 11.97
CA HIS A 87 1.60 -5.39 12.29
C HIS A 87 2.15 -4.71 13.56
N LYS A 88 2.97 -5.41 14.36
CA LYS A 88 3.52 -4.85 15.62
C LYS A 88 4.28 -3.55 15.43
N LYS A 89 5.03 -3.43 14.34
CA LYS A 89 5.78 -2.22 14.02
C LYS A 89 4.89 -1.01 13.73
N SER A 90 3.65 -1.22 13.23
CA SER A 90 2.68 -0.15 13.01
C SER A 90 2.39 0.66 14.28
N ALA A 91 2.48 0.02 15.45
CA ALA A 91 2.23 0.68 16.73
C ALA A 91 3.14 1.88 16.99
N ASN A 92 4.37 1.86 16.49
CA ASN A 92 5.32 2.96 16.65
C ASN A 92 4.86 4.24 15.93
N TYR A 93 4.08 4.08 14.87
CA TYR A 93 3.53 5.16 14.03
C TYR A 93 2.11 5.52 14.43
N LEU A 94 1.26 4.53 14.65
CA LEU A 94 -0.17 4.73 14.90
C LEU A 94 -0.48 5.29 16.30
N LYS A 95 0.32 4.97 17.32
CA LYS A 95 0.15 5.48 18.69
C LYS A 95 0.58 6.94 18.86
N LYS A 96 1.41 7.45 17.98
CA LYS A 96 1.96 8.81 18.06
C LYS A 96 1.59 9.58 16.80
N GLN A 97 1.41 10.89 16.96
CA GLN A 97 1.26 11.75 15.81
C GLN A 97 2.61 11.85 15.10
N PHE A 98 2.79 11.19 13.95
CA PHE A 98 3.98 11.36 13.15
C PHE A 98 3.90 12.63 12.29
N LYS A 99 5.05 13.12 11.90
CA LYS A 99 5.19 14.35 11.12
C LYS A 99 4.79 14.07 9.67
N MET A 100 3.60 14.49 9.29
CA MET A 100 3.14 14.46 7.90
C MET A 100 3.63 15.70 7.13
N LEU A 101 4.01 15.51 5.88
CA LEU A 101 4.32 16.61 4.96
C LEU A 101 3.04 17.37 4.56
N PRO A 102 3.15 18.65 4.10
CA PRO A 102 1.98 19.42 3.72
C PRO A 102 1.12 18.78 2.64
N TYR A 103 1.72 18.16 1.63
CA TYR A 103 0.99 17.49 0.56
C TYR A 103 0.20 16.28 1.06
N GLU A 104 0.75 15.49 1.98
CA GLU A 104 0.07 14.34 2.59
C GLU A 104 -1.18 14.77 3.33
N LYS A 105 -1.09 15.84 4.14
CA LYS A 105 -2.24 16.40 4.86
C LYS A 105 -3.34 16.90 3.93
N ILE A 106 -2.96 17.46 2.77
CA ILE A 106 -3.92 17.97 1.78
C ILE A 106 -4.60 16.81 1.06
N ILE A 107 -3.85 15.79 0.66
CA ILE A 107 -4.35 14.66 -0.13
C ILE A 107 -5.06 13.66 0.77
N TRP A 108 -4.38 13.17 1.79
CA TRP A 108 -4.82 12.04 2.62
C TRP A 108 -5.58 12.47 3.87
N GLY A 109 -5.38 13.72 4.33
CA GLY A 109 -5.93 14.21 5.58
C GLY A 109 -5.01 13.93 6.76
N LYS A 110 -5.47 14.24 7.98
CA LYS A 110 -4.68 14.04 9.20
C LYS A 110 -4.98 12.66 9.78
N LEU A 111 -3.96 11.87 10.02
CA LEU A 111 -4.10 10.65 10.80
C LEU A 111 -4.19 11.04 12.30
N LYS A 112 -5.25 10.60 12.96
CA LYS A 112 -5.41 10.73 14.40
C LYS A 112 -4.74 9.54 15.07
N PRO A 113 -3.93 9.74 16.14
CA PRO A 113 -3.32 8.64 16.86
C PRO A 113 -4.36 7.66 17.41
N PHE A 114 -4.05 6.38 17.34
CA PHE A 114 -4.82 5.30 17.93
C PHE A 114 -3.93 4.09 18.21
N GLU A 115 -4.40 3.20 19.04
CA GLU A 115 -3.75 1.92 19.30
C GLU A 115 -4.55 0.79 18.63
N PRO A 116 -3.92 -0.08 17.79
CA PRO A 116 -4.55 -1.31 17.32
C PRO A 116 -5.00 -2.18 18.49
N ASP A 117 -6.10 -2.93 18.30
CA ASP A 117 -6.63 -3.84 19.30
C ASP A 117 -5.94 -5.20 19.26
N LEU A 118 -5.46 -5.58 18.08
CA LEU A 118 -4.81 -6.85 17.80
C LEU A 118 -3.54 -6.63 17.00
N TYR A 119 -2.56 -7.50 17.20
CA TYR A 119 -1.35 -7.53 16.39
C TYR A 119 -1.24 -8.87 15.69
N TYR A 120 -0.70 -8.85 14.47
CA TYR A 120 -0.38 -10.08 13.74
C TYR A 120 0.77 -10.80 14.44
N ASP A 121 0.44 -11.75 15.30
CA ASP A 121 1.37 -12.58 16.08
C ASP A 121 1.47 -14.00 15.56
N LYS A 122 0.57 -14.37 14.66
CA LYS A 122 0.50 -15.69 14.01
C LYS A 122 0.58 -15.54 12.51
N GLU A 123 1.10 -16.56 11.85
CA GLU A 123 1.14 -16.62 10.39
C GLU A 123 -0.27 -16.68 9.78
N VAL A 124 -1.18 -17.38 10.43
CA VAL A 124 -2.59 -17.51 10.01
C VAL A 124 -3.49 -16.85 11.04
N PHE A 125 -4.35 -15.99 10.58
CA PHE A 125 -5.29 -15.21 11.36
C PHE A 125 -6.73 -15.61 10.96
N ASP A 126 -7.42 -16.34 11.83
CA ASP A 126 -8.80 -16.75 11.59
C ASP A 126 -9.76 -15.63 11.99
N VAL A 127 -10.57 -15.18 11.04
CA VAL A 127 -11.52 -14.08 11.23
C VAL A 127 -12.79 -14.36 10.44
N GLU A 128 -13.94 -14.38 11.11
CA GLU A 128 -15.26 -14.48 10.48
C GLU A 128 -15.37 -15.60 9.43
N GLY A 129 -14.73 -16.74 9.70
CA GLY A 129 -14.70 -17.89 8.79
C GLY A 129 -13.71 -17.80 7.65
N HIS A 130 -12.87 -16.76 7.60
CA HIS A 130 -11.77 -16.61 6.66
C HIS A 130 -10.44 -16.97 7.30
N LYS A 131 -9.58 -17.66 6.59
CA LYS A 131 -8.20 -17.95 6.99
C LYS A 131 -7.23 -17.04 6.25
N PHE A 132 -6.85 -15.96 6.90
CA PHE A 132 -5.89 -15.01 6.35
C PHE A 132 -4.46 -15.39 6.73
N LYS A 133 -3.63 -15.70 5.74
CA LYS A 133 -2.18 -15.80 5.94
C LYS A 133 -1.59 -14.39 5.85
N ILE A 134 -0.87 -14.00 6.91
CA ILE A 134 -0.19 -12.71 6.99
C ILE A 134 1.26 -12.90 6.54
N ILE A 135 1.65 -12.20 5.50
CA ILE A 135 2.98 -12.27 4.90
C ILE A 135 3.69 -10.94 5.11
N ASN A 136 4.76 -10.93 5.87
CA ASN A 136 5.59 -9.74 6.03
C ASN A 136 6.24 -9.37 4.70
N THR A 137 5.99 -8.15 4.24
CA THR A 137 6.46 -7.63 2.95
C THR A 137 7.03 -6.22 3.11
N PRO A 138 8.12 -6.06 3.91
CA PRO A 138 8.73 -4.75 4.13
C PRO A 138 9.31 -4.19 2.84
N GLY A 139 9.62 -2.89 2.88
CA GLY A 139 10.28 -2.17 1.80
C GLY A 139 9.52 -0.92 1.34
N HIS A 140 8.19 -0.98 1.19
CA HIS A 140 7.34 0.21 1.07
C HIS A 140 7.20 0.91 2.43
N SER A 141 6.98 0.14 3.48
CA SER A 141 7.16 0.52 4.87
C SER A 141 7.67 -0.68 5.67
N GLU A 142 8.23 -0.46 6.86
CA GLU A 142 8.80 -1.54 7.67
C GLU A 142 7.76 -2.49 8.27
N ASP A 143 6.51 -2.06 8.31
CA ASP A 143 5.35 -2.77 8.85
C ASP A 143 4.44 -3.36 7.77
N SER A 144 4.79 -3.18 6.49
CA SER A 144 3.97 -3.66 5.37
C SER A 144 3.76 -5.16 5.42
N VAL A 145 2.51 -5.57 5.19
CA VAL A 145 2.11 -6.96 5.02
C VAL A 145 1.25 -7.13 3.77
N CYS A 146 1.37 -8.29 3.13
CA CYS A 146 0.33 -8.81 2.26
C CYS A 146 -0.58 -9.76 3.07
N ILE A 147 -1.86 -9.77 2.73
CA ILE A 147 -2.87 -10.61 3.39
C ILE A 147 -3.44 -11.55 2.34
N LEU A 148 -3.26 -12.86 2.52
CA LEU A 148 -3.76 -13.90 1.62
C LEU A 148 -4.94 -14.61 2.26
N ASP A 149 -6.13 -14.49 1.70
CA ASP A 149 -7.25 -15.39 1.97
C ASP A 149 -6.92 -16.74 1.33
N ILE A 150 -6.54 -17.71 2.17
CA ILE A 150 -6.00 -19.00 1.72
C ILE A 150 -7.05 -19.80 0.94
N ASP A 151 -8.29 -19.81 1.44
CA ASP A 151 -9.35 -20.64 0.89
C ASP A 151 -9.85 -20.12 -0.46
N ARG A 152 -9.69 -18.81 -0.73
CA ARG A 152 -10.13 -18.15 -1.96
C ARG A 152 -9.01 -17.86 -2.94
N GLY A 153 -7.76 -17.96 -2.52
CA GLY A 153 -6.61 -17.53 -3.33
C GLY A 153 -6.62 -16.03 -3.62
N TRP A 154 -7.10 -15.19 -2.69
CA TRP A 154 -7.19 -13.73 -2.84
C TRP A 154 -6.07 -13.04 -2.09
N LEU A 155 -5.17 -12.39 -2.82
CA LEU A 155 -4.04 -11.69 -2.24
C LEU A 155 -4.29 -10.18 -2.19
N PHE A 156 -4.39 -9.62 -1.00
CA PHE A 156 -4.41 -8.18 -0.75
C PHE A 156 -2.97 -7.69 -0.56
N SER A 157 -2.46 -6.96 -1.53
CA SER A 157 -1.04 -6.61 -1.58
C SER A 157 -0.68 -5.30 -0.90
N GLY A 158 -1.67 -4.54 -0.38
CA GLY A 158 -1.40 -3.17 0.03
C GLY A 158 -0.67 -2.43 -1.09
N ASP A 159 0.46 -1.82 -0.78
CA ASP A 159 1.27 -1.04 -1.72
C ASP A 159 2.49 -1.78 -2.26
N LEU A 160 2.64 -3.07 -1.94
CA LEU A 160 3.72 -3.87 -2.53
C LEU A 160 3.63 -3.88 -4.07
N TYR A 161 2.39 -3.92 -4.63
CA TYR A 161 2.18 -3.83 -6.07
C TYR A 161 1.30 -2.62 -6.40
N ILE A 162 1.88 -1.61 -7.05
CA ILE A 162 1.15 -0.45 -7.62
C ILE A 162 1.33 -0.41 -9.14
N SER A 163 2.51 -0.78 -9.62
CA SER A 163 2.87 -0.81 -11.02
C SER A 163 3.95 -1.86 -11.24
N SER A 164 3.96 -2.50 -12.43
CA SER A 164 5.05 -3.38 -12.84
C SER A 164 6.35 -2.63 -13.20
N LYS A 165 6.27 -1.32 -13.46
CA LYS A 165 7.43 -0.49 -13.83
C LYS A 165 7.43 0.79 -12.99
N PRO A 166 7.72 0.71 -11.67
CA PRO A 166 7.79 1.90 -10.81
C PRO A 166 8.95 2.81 -11.25
N LYS A 167 8.70 4.11 -11.24
CA LYS A 167 9.71 5.13 -11.57
C LYS A 167 10.07 6.01 -10.38
N TYR A 168 9.25 6.01 -9.36
CA TYR A 168 9.35 6.85 -8.18
C TYR A 168 9.40 5.98 -6.94
N LEU A 169 10.15 6.41 -5.95
CA LEU A 169 10.07 5.89 -4.58
C LEU A 169 9.90 7.06 -3.60
N ARG A 170 9.34 6.78 -2.44
CA ARG A 170 9.42 7.66 -1.29
C ARG A 170 10.83 7.63 -0.70
N THR A 171 11.14 8.65 0.11
CA THR A 171 12.47 8.76 0.73
C THR A 171 12.80 7.60 1.67
N ASP A 172 11.79 7.01 2.29
CA ASP A 172 11.87 5.92 3.27
C ASP A 172 11.74 4.52 2.67
N GLU A 173 11.39 4.39 1.38
CA GLU A 173 11.30 3.09 0.71
C GLU A 173 12.66 2.46 0.42
N ASN A 174 12.71 1.12 0.52
CA ASN A 174 13.89 0.30 0.26
C ASN A 174 13.63 -0.66 -0.91
N ILE A 175 14.30 -0.42 -2.04
CA ILE A 175 14.08 -1.19 -3.27
C ILE A 175 14.50 -2.66 -3.14
N TYR A 176 15.52 -2.97 -2.32
CA TYR A 176 15.96 -4.34 -2.11
C TYR A 176 14.97 -5.13 -1.25
N GLU A 177 14.43 -4.50 -0.19
CA GLU A 177 13.39 -5.12 0.61
C GLU A 177 12.11 -5.32 -0.19
N ILE A 178 11.72 -4.34 -1.03
CA ILE A 178 10.58 -4.48 -1.97
C ILE A 178 10.82 -5.68 -2.90
N LEU A 179 12.02 -5.83 -3.46
CA LEU A 179 12.36 -6.94 -4.35
C LEU A 179 12.25 -8.29 -3.65
N GLU A 180 12.80 -8.43 -2.45
CA GLU A 180 12.71 -9.68 -1.68
C GLU A 180 11.28 -9.99 -1.25
N SER A 181 10.49 -8.98 -0.90
CA SER A 181 9.06 -9.10 -0.61
C SER A 181 8.28 -9.59 -1.82
N LEU A 182 8.55 -9.04 -3.01
CA LEU A 182 7.95 -9.50 -4.27
C LEU A 182 8.32 -10.96 -4.59
N LYS A 183 9.61 -11.35 -4.41
CA LYS A 183 10.06 -12.73 -4.58
C LYS A 183 9.37 -13.70 -3.60
N THR A 184 9.15 -13.26 -2.38
CA THR A 184 8.39 -14.04 -1.39
C THR A 184 6.96 -14.26 -1.85
N VAL A 185 6.29 -13.19 -2.27
CA VAL A 185 4.90 -13.24 -2.74
C VAL A 185 4.77 -14.05 -4.04
N SER A 186 5.74 -13.97 -4.95
CA SER A 186 5.69 -14.70 -6.23
C SER A 186 5.64 -16.24 -6.07
N LYS A 187 6.09 -16.76 -4.93
CA LYS A 187 6.07 -18.19 -4.58
C LYS A 187 4.73 -18.65 -4.00
N LEU A 188 3.83 -17.73 -3.68
CA LEU A 188 2.52 -18.05 -3.12
C LEU A 188 1.54 -18.46 -4.22
N GLU A 189 0.58 -19.31 -3.85
CA GLU A 189 -0.53 -19.62 -4.73
C GLU A 189 -1.68 -18.63 -4.48
N PHE A 190 -2.02 -17.85 -5.50
CA PHE A 190 -3.16 -16.93 -5.51
C PHE A 190 -3.67 -16.71 -6.93
N GLU A 191 -4.96 -16.47 -7.04
CA GLU A 191 -5.67 -16.32 -8.32
C GLU A 191 -6.02 -14.85 -8.62
N VAL A 192 -6.25 -14.04 -7.58
CA VAL A 192 -6.64 -12.63 -7.69
C VAL A 192 -5.73 -11.78 -6.83
N LEU A 193 -5.27 -10.66 -7.40
CA LEU A 193 -4.50 -9.66 -6.69
C LEU A 193 -5.36 -8.42 -6.44
N PHE A 194 -5.56 -8.08 -5.18
CA PHE A 194 -6.24 -6.86 -4.74
C PHE A 194 -5.18 -5.81 -4.39
N CYS A 195 -5.09 -4.78 -5.21
CA CYS A 195 -4.11 -3.71 -5.09
C CYS A 195 -4.78 -2.43 -4.60
N SER A 196 -4.24 -1.77 -3.60
CA SER A 196 -4.85 -0.57 -3.02
C SER A 196 -4.92 0.62 -3.99
N HIS A 197 -4.14 0.62 -5.07
CA HIS A 197 -4.19 1.69 -6.08
C HIS A 197 -4.73 1.25 -7.46
N LYS A 198 -4.83 -0.05 -7.74
CA LYS A 198 -5.31 -0.59 -9.03
C LYS A 198 -6.60 -1.39 -8.91
N GLY A 199 -7.06 -1.64 -7.68
CA GLY A 199 -8.26 -2.42 -7.41
C GLY A 199 -8.06 -3.91 -7.69
N ILE A 200 -9.01 -4.54 -8.35
CA ILE A 200 -9.09 -5.99 -8.55
C ILE A 200 -8.37 -6.39 -9.85
N LEU A 201 -7.33 -7.17 -9.74
CA LEU A 201 -6.49 -7.65 -10.84
C LEU A 201 -6.63 -9.18 -10.98
N GLU A 202 -7.48 -9.61 -11.90
CA GLU A 202 -7.85 -11.01 -12.14
C GLU A 202 -6.99 -11.66 -13.22
N LYS A 203 -6.53 -10.84 -14.20
CA LYS A 203 -5.81 -11.37 -15.37
C LYS A 203 -4.33 -11.58 -15.06
N SER A 204 -3.94 -12.85 -14.88
CA SER A 204 -2.53 -13.26 -14.69
C SER A 204 -1.79 -12.47 -13.59
N PRO A 205 -2.31 -12.41 -12.34
CA PRO A 205 -1.73 -11.57 -11.31
C PRO A 205 -0.28 -11.94 -10.99
N LYS A 206 0.10 -13.22 -11.05
CA LYS A 206 1.49 -13.66 -10.88
C LYS A 206 2.43 -13.09 -11.97
N LYS A 207 1.95 -12.94 -13.22
CA LYS A 207 2.74 -12.29 -14.29
C LYS A 207 3.01 -10.82 -13.97
N LEU A 208 2.07 -10.14 -13.32
CA LEU A 208 2.25 -8.73 -12.92
C LEU A 208 3.34 -8.60 -11.84
N ILE A 209 3.34 -9.49 -10.85
CA ILE A 209 4.39 -9.55 -9.81
C ILE A 209 5.75 -9.85 -10.44
N ASN A 210 5.84 -10.90 -11.28
CA ASN A 210 7.09 -11.28 -11.94
C ASN A 210 7.63 -10.16 -12.86
N ALA A 211 6.76 -9.47 -13.60
CA ALA A 211 7.18 -8.34 -14.43
C ALA A 211 7.73 -7.16 -13.58
N LYS A 212 7.23 -6.97 -12.35
CA LYS A 212 7.80 -5.99 -11.41
C LYS A 212 9.17 -6.43 -10.89
N ILE A 213 9.33 -7.71 -10.57
CA ILE A 213 10.63 -8.30 -10.17
C ILE A 213 11.66 -8.09 -11.26
N GLU A 214 11.38 -8.55 -12.48
CA GLU A 214 12.28 -8.42 -13.64
C GLU A 214 12.68 -6.98 -13.92
N TYR A 215 11.71 -6.06 -13.84
CA TYR A 215 11.97 -4.64 -14.02
C TYR A 215 12.92 -4.08 -12.94
N ILE A 216 12.69 -4.40 -11.66
CA ILE A 216 13.54 -3.92 -10.55
C ILE A 216 14.94 -4.51 -10.68
N GLU A 217 15.09 -5.81 -10.96
CA GLU A 217 16.38 -6.46 -11.17
C GLU A 217 17.17 -5.84 -12.33
N SER A 218 16.49 -5.57 -13.46
CA SER A 218 17.06 -4.86 -14.59
C SER A 218 17.52 -3.45 -14.23
N MET A 219 16.72 -2.72 -13.45
CA MET A 219 17.07 -1.38 -13.00
C MET A 219 18.29 -1.39 -12.05
N ILE A 220 18.34 -2.32 -11.12
CA ILE A 220 19.49 -2.50 -10.21
C ILE A 220 20.77 -2.76 -11.02
N TYR A 221 20.70 -3.67 -11.99
CA TYR A 221 21.84 -3.98 -12.87
C TYR A 221 22.30 -2.72 -13.65
N ASN A 222 21.39 -2.04 -14.32
CA ASN A 222 21.70 -0.88 -15.16
C ASN A 222 22.25 0.30 -14.35
N VAL A 223 21.66 0.60 -13.19
CA VAL A 223 22.12 1.67 -12.29
C VAL A 223 23.53 1.37 -11.80
N LYS A 224 23.79 0.16 -11.30
CA LYS A 224 25.12 -0.23 -10.81
C LYS A 224 26.17 -0.23 -11.92
N LYS A 225 25.82 -0.68 -13.14
CA LYS A 225 26.71 -0.64 -14.32
C LYS A 225 27.13 0.79 -14.63
N LEU A 226 26.15 1.69 -14.84
CA LEU A 226 26.45 3.10 -15.18
C LEU A 226 27.20 3.82 -14.06
N TYR A 227 26.89 3.52 -12.79
CA TYR A 227 27.62 4.08 -11.66
C TYR A 227 29.10 3.65 -11.65
N LYS A 228 29.37 2.37 -11.94
CA LYS A 228 30.73 1.83 -12.08
C LYS A 228 31.49 2.43 -13.26
N GLU A 229 30.79 2.82 -14.33
CA GLU A 229 31.34 3.54 -15.48
C GLU A 229 31.61 5.04 -15.20
N GLY A 230 31.35 5.50 -13.94
CA GLY A 230 31.64 6.87 -13.51
C GLY A 230 30.53 7.89 -13.76
N PHE A 231 29.32 7.46 -14.17
CA PHE A 231 28.20 8.39 -14.33
C PHE A 231 27.66 8.84 -12.97
N PRO A 232 27.46 10.14 -12.75
CA PRO A 232 26.86 10.62 -11.50
C PRO A 232 25.38 10.23 -11.41
N PRO A 233 24.84 10.01 -10.19
CA PRO A 233 23.47 9.50 -9.98
C PRO A 233 22.40 10.30 -10.73
N LYS A 234 22.52 11.62 -10.83
CA LYS A 234 21.58 12.47 -11.57
C LYS A 234 21.55 12.13 -13.07
N LYS A 235 22.69 11.87 -13.70
CA LYS A 235 22.75 11.47 -15.12
C LYS A 235 22.17 10.06 -15.31
N ILE A 236 22.43 9.14 -14.37
CA ILE A 236 21.87 7.79 -14.38
C ILE A 236 20.34 7.88 -14.30
N ARG A 237 19.78 8.68 -13.37
CA ARG A 237 18.35 8.93 -13.29
C ARG A 237 17.79 9.44 -14.61
N ASP A 238 18.41 10.48 -15.19
CA ASP A 238 17.92 11.11 -16.42
C ASP A 238 17.92 10.13 -17.60
N ALA A 239 18.93 9.27 -17.70
CA ALA A 239 19.05 8.25 -18.75
C ALA A 239 17.99 7.12 -18.60
N LEU A 240 17.78 6.60 -17.38
CA LEU A 240 16.95 5.42 -17.16
C LEU A 240 15.48 5.76 -16.86
N LEU A 241 15.22 6.85 -16.14
CA LEU A 241 13.87 7.22 -15.65
C LEU A 241 13.37 8.56 -16.23
N GLY A 242 14.26 9.31 -16.91
CA GLY A 242 14.00 10.69 -17.33
C GLY A 242 14.11 11.70 -16.18
N LYS A 243 14.08 12.98 -16.53
CA LYS A 243 14.14 14.08 -15.54
C LYS A 243 12.98 14.02 -14.55
N GLU A 244 13.15 14.64 -13.37
CA GLU A 244 12.05 14.78 -12.40
C GLU A 244 10.85 15.48 -13.02
N GLY A 245 9.67 15.00 -12.67
CA GLY A 245 8.40 15.59 -13.08
C GLY A 245 7.81 16.51 -12.01
N LEU A 246 6.69 17.13 -12.33
CA LEU A 246 5.98 18.04 -11.43
C LEU A 246 5.64 17.37 -10.08
N THR A 247 5.27 16.09 -10.10
CA THR A 247 4.95 15.30 -8.89
C THR A 247 6.08 15.35 -7.86
N SER A 248 7.35 15.19 -8.30
CA SER A 248 8.49 15.21 -7.39
C SER A 248 8.62 16.56 -6.65
N TYR A 249 8.36 17.67 -7.33
CA TYR A 249 8.42 19.00 -6.71
C TYR A 249 7.21 19.28 -5.81
N LEU A 250 6.02 18.86 -6.21
CA LEU A 250 4.80 18.99 -5.39
C LEU A 250 4.87 18.18 -4.09
N THR A 251 5.63 17.09 -4.08
CA THR A 251 5.86 16.26 -2.90
C THR A 251 7.16 16.62 -2.15
N TYR A 252 7.75 17.78 -2.45
CA TYR A 252 9.02 18.23 -1.81
C TYR A 252 10.16 17.22 -1.99
N LEU A 253 10.21 16.50 -3.11
CA LEU A 253 11.16 15.44 -3.44
C LEU A 253 11.04 14.20 -2.53
N ASP A 254 10.02 14.12 -1.69
CA ASP A 254 9.74 12.93 -0.89
C ASP A 254 9.38 11.73 -1.80
N PHE A 255 8.57 11.96 -2.83
CA PHE A 255 8.24 10.96 -3.85
C PHE A 255 8.88 11.36 -5.18
N CYS A 256 10.07 10.83 -5.47
CA CYS A 256 10.83 11.22 -6.65
C CYS A 256 11.63 10.07 -7.28
N LYS A 257 12.06 10.28 -8.54
CA LYS A 257 12.86 9.32 -9.29
C LYS A 257 14.26 9.17 -8.74
N MET A 258 14.79 10.24 -8.13
CA MET A 258 16.11 10.22 -7.52
C MET A 258 16.17 9.26 -6.33
N ASN A 259 15.09 9.14 -5.56
CA ASN A 259 15.01 8.19 -4.47
C ASN A 259 15.13 6.75 -4.96
N PHE A 260 14.58 6.43 -6.15
CA PHE A 260 14.76 5.11 -6.76
C PHE A 260 16.25 4.81 -7.02
N ILE A 261 16.98 5.75 -7.62
CA ILE A 261 18.43 5.60 -7.88
C ILE A 261 19.21 5.51 -6.57
N ASN A 262 18.93 6.41 -5.62
CA ASN A 262 19.62 6.43 -4.33
C ASN A 262 19.37 5.15 -3.52
N SER A 263 18.17 4.60 -3.56
CA SER A 263 17.84 3.32 -2.89
C SER A 263 18.64 2.15 -3.46
N ILE A 264 19.02 2.18 -4.76
CA ILE A 264 19.89 1.17 -5.38
C ILE A 264 21.35 1.36 -5.01
N LEU A 265 21.81 2.60 -4.82
CA LEU A 265 23.20 2.94 -4.59
C LEU A 265 23.60 2.96 -3.10
N LYS A 266 22.62 2.89 -2.19
CA LYS A 266 22.85 2.68 -0.75
C LYS A 266 23.38 1.27 -0.48
#